data_5810bfed017a37406bc74c980b896fd8
#
_entry.id   5810bfed017a37406bc74c980b896fd8
#
_cell.length_a   1.000
_cell.length_b   1.000
_cell.length_c   1.000
_cell.angle_alpha   90.00
_cell.angle_beta   90.00
_cell.angle_gamma   90.00
#
_symmetry.space_group_name_H-M   'P 1'
#
loop_
_entity.id
_entity.type
_entity.pdbx_description
1 polymer ?
#
loop_
_entity_poly.entity_id
_entity_poly.type
_entity_poly.pdbx_seq_one_letter_code
_entity_poly.pdbx_strand_id
1 'polypeptide(L)'
;YVVAHFHYQLSMGATFGLFAGFYYWFPKIVGKTYNETLAKIHFWVLFIGVNLTFFPQHFLGMSGMPRRIPDYPDAFAPYNYISSIGSMISFIAVFVFAFTVYDALANGEEADSNPWTEPGFFESTPVYWLESNYATSLEWAVDSPTPFHAFHVVPKPVSYTHLTLPTIC
;
A
#
# COMPACT_ATOMS: atom_id res chain seq x y z
N TYR A 1 -9.33 -25.86 9.33
CA TYR A 1 -9.91 -24.62 9.93
C TYR A 1 -8.84 -23.69 10.49
N VAL A 2 -7.90 -24.21 11.30
CA VAL A 2 -6.81 -23.41 11.88
C VAL A 2 -5.96 -22.73 10.79
N VAL A 3 -5.69 -23.43 9.68
CA VAL A 3 -4.94 -22.87 8.55
C VAL A 3 -5.68 -21.69 7.93
N ALA A 4 -6.98 -21.80 7.70
CA ALA A 4 -7.79 -20.71 7.21
C ALA A 4 -7.76 -19.51 8.17
N HIS A 5 -7.94 -19.77 9.46
CA HIS A 5 -7.95 -18.72 10.48
C HIS A 5 -6.65 -17.93 10.51
N PHE A 6 -5.49 -18.59 10.66
CA PHE A 6 -4.24 -17.84 10.76
C PHE A 6 -3.80 -17.19 9.45
N HIS A 7 -4.22 -17.70 8.28
CA HIS A 7 -3.95 -17.01 7.02
C HIS A 7 -4.79 -15.74 6.86
N TYR A 8 -5.99 -15.69 7.45
CA TYR A 8 -6.71 -14.41 7.54
C TYR A 8 -5.95 -13.39 8.41
N GLN A 9 -5.25 -13.82 9.44
CA GLN A 9 -4.39 -12.95 10.25
C GLN A 9 -3.13 -12.50 9.49
N LEU A 10 -2.46 -13.41 8.81
CA LEU A 10 -1.16 -13.16 8.16
C LEU A 10 -1.32 -12.65 6.73
N SER A 11 -2.10 -13.33 5.89
CA SER A 11 -2.25 -12.94 4.48
C SER A 11 -3.23 -11.79 4.28
N MET A 12 -4.26 -11.64 5.12
CA MET A 12 -5.15 -10.48 5.08
C MET A 12 -4.66 -9.38 6.02
N GLY A 13 -4.36 -9.66 7.26
CA GLY A 13 -3.92 -8.65 8.22
C GLY A 13 -2.51 -8.14 7.93
N ALA A 14 -1.50 -8.97 8.18
CA ALA A 14 -0.10 -8.53 8.09
C ALA A 14 0.32 -8.16 6.66
N THR A 15 0.01 -8.99 5.65
CA THR A 15 0.43 -8.75 4.27
C THR A 15 -0.23 -7.50 3.68
N PHE A 16 -1.53 -7.32 3.90
CA PHE A 16 -2.21 -6.09 3.46
C PHE A 16 -1.72 -4.86 4.23
N GLY A 17 -1.38 -5.01 5.51
CA GLY A 17 -0.74 -3.94 6.28
C GLY A 17 0.62 -3.54 5.71
N LEU A 18 1.43 -4.50 5.27
CA LEU A 18 2.70 -4.23 4.59
C LEU A 18 2.50 -3.49 3.25
N PHE A 19 1.54 -3.92 2.43
CA PHE A 19 1.23 -3.20 1.18
C PHE A 19 0.64 -1.82 1.44
N ALA A 20 -0.19 -1.65 2.46
CA ALA A 20 -0.72 -0.35 2.84
C ALA A 20 0.44 0.61 3.22
N GLY A 21 1.36 0.16 4.06
CA GLY A 21 2.57 0.91 4.40
C GLY A 21 3.44 1.21 3.19
N PHE A 22 3.64 0.22 2.30
CA PHE A 22 4.40 0.41 1.07
C PHE A 22 3.80 1.53 0.21
N TYR A 23 2.52 1.47 -0.13
CA TYR A 23 1.86 2.50 -0.95
C TYR A 23 1.82 3.86 -0.26
N TYR A 24 1.65 3.88 1.06
CA TYR A 24 1.59 5.12 1.84
C TYR A 24 2.93 5.86 1.84
N TRP A 25 4.05 5.15 2.02
CA TRP A 25 5.37 5.77 2.07
C TRP A 25 6.15 5.74 0.76
N PHE A 26 5.69 5.02 -0.26
CA PHE A 26 6.39 4.92 -1.54
C PHE A 26 6.74 6.28 -2.15
N PRO A 27 5.82 7.26 -2.26
CA PRO A 27 6.16 8.58 -2.81
C PRO A 27 7.24 9.28 -1.98
N LYS A 28 7.23 9.08 -0.67
CA LYS A 28 8.21 9.68 0.24
C LYS A 28 9.60 9.06 0.13
N ILE A 29 9.66 7.74 -0.07
CA ILE A 29 10.93 7.01 -0.15
C ILE A 29 11.58 7.21 -1.52
N VAL A 30 10.80 7.16 -2.58
CA VAL A 30 11.28 7.18 -3.97
C VAL A 30 11.28 8.59 -4.56
N GLY A 31 10.43 9.49 -4.06
CA GLY A 31 10.24 10.84 -4.61
C GLY A 31 9.39 10.84 -5.88
N LYS A 32 8.67 9.76 -6.18
CA LYS A 32 7.78 9.64 -7.34
C LYS A 32 6.43 9.10 -6.93
N THR A 33 5.38 9.57 -7.60
CA THR A 33 4.03 9.05 -7.43
C THR A 33 3.81 7.79 -8.26
N TYR A 34 2.86 6.97 -7.87
CA TYR A 34 2.46 5.77 -8.61
C TYR A 34 1.08 5.94 -9.23
N ASN A 35 0.77 5.13 -10.24
CA ASN A 35 -0.55 5.11 -10.87
C ASN A 35 -1.59 4.52 -9.91
N GLU A 36 -2.51 5.35 -9.44
CA GLU A 36 -3.54 4.97 -8.47
C GLU A 36 -4.48 3.88 -9.01
N THR A 37 -4.78 3.89 -10.31
CA THR A 37 -5.61 2.86 -10.93
C THR A 37 -4.96 1.50 -10.88
N LEU A 38 -3.66 1.40 -11.16
CA LEU A 38 -2.90 0.16 -11.06
C LEU A 38 -2.83 -0.34 -9.61
N ALA A 39 -2.64 0.56 -8.65
CA ALA A 39 -2.64 0.24 -7.23
C ALA A 39 -3.99 -0.32 -6.77
N LYS A 40 -5.10 0.27 -7.22
CA LYS A 40 -6.47 -0.23 -6.96
C LYS A 40 -6.71 -1.61 -7.60
N ILE A 41 -6.23 -1.82 -8.82
CA ILE A 41 -6.31 -3.13 -9.49
C ILE A 41 -5.52 -4.17 -8.69
N HIS A 42 -4.28 -3.86 -8.28
CA HIS A 42 -3.48 -4.74 -7.43
C HIS A 42 -4.23 -5.13 -6.16
N PHE A 43 -4.78 -4.15 -5.44
CA PHE A 43 -5.55 -4.40 -4.22
C PHE A 43 -6.71 -5.37 -4.46
N TRP A 44 -7.55 -5.10 -5.46
CA TRP A 44 -8.74 -5.92 -5.71
C TRP A 44 -8.40 -7.33 -6.19
N VAL A 45 -7.41 -7.48 -7.06
CA VAL A 45 -6.98 -8.80 -7.53
C VAL A 45 -6.41 -9.62 -6.37
N LEU A 46 -5.58 -9.02 -5.53
CA LEU A 46 -5.03 -9.70 -4.35
C LEU A 46 -6.12 -10.03 -3.33
N PHE A 47 -7.04 -9.10 -3.05
CA PHE A 47 -8.15 -9.29 -2.12
C PHE A 47 -9.05 -10.45 -2.53
N ILE A 48 -9.45 -10.50 -3.79
CA ILE A 48 -10.28 -11.59 -4.33
C ILE A 48 -9.50 -12.91 -4.26
N GLY A 49 -8.25 -12.91 -4.70
CA GLY A 49 -7.41 -14.11 -4.70
C GLY A 49 -7.20 -14.70 -3.32
N VAL A 50 -6.89 -13.89 -2.32
CA VAL A 50 -6.68 -14.34 -0.93
C VAL A 50 -7.98 -14.88 -0.32
N ASN A 51 -9.12 -14.23 -0.55
CA ASN A 51 -10.41 -14.72 -0.07
C ASN A 51 -10.79 -16.06 -0.73
N LEU A 52 -10.63 -16.21 -2.04
CA LEU A 52 -10.90 -17.47 -2.74
C LEU A 52 -9.94 -18.59 -2.29
N THR A 53 -8.71 -18.24 -1.91
CA THR A 53 -7.74 -19.21 -1.40
C THR A 53 -8.14 -19.73 -0.02
N PHE A 54 -8.37 -18.84 0.93
CA PHE A 54 -8.44 -19.22 2.34
C PHE A 54 -9.88 -19.35 2.89
N PHE A 55 -10.86 -18.68 2.32
CA PHE A 55 -12.24 -18.80 2.80
C PHE A 55 -12.79 -20.22 2.67
N PRO A 56 -12.65 -20.93 1.53
CA PRO A 56 -13.10 -22.31 1.39
C PRO A 56 -12.45 -23.29 2.37
N GLN A 57 -11.24 -23.00 2.84
CA GLN A 57 -10.52 -23.83 3.80
C GLN A 57 -11.20 -23.90 5.16
N HIS A 58 -12.05 -22.95 5.53
CA HIS A 58 -12.88 -23.05 6.73
C HIS A 58 -13.87 -24.22 6.61
N PHE A 59 -14.51 -24.37 5.46
CA PHE A 59 -15.44 -25.48 5.19
C PHE A 59 -14.74 -26.82 5.14
N LEU A 60 -13.56 -26.88 4.52
CA LEU A 60 -12.71 -28.09 4.55
C LEU A 60 -12.37 -28.51 5.97
N GLY A 61 -12.00 -27.55 6.82
CA GLY A 61 -11.69 -27.84 8.21
C GLY A 61 -12.90 -28.29 9.01
N MET A 62 -14.06 -27.70 8.83
CA MET A 62 -15.32 -28.13 9.46
C MET A 62 -15.79 -29.48 8.98
N SER A 63 -15.48 -29.85 7.73
CA SER A 63 -15.77 -31.16 7.15
C SER A 63 -14.78 -32.25 7.58
N GLY A 64 -13.76 -31.91 8.38
CA GLY A 64 -12.83 -32.87 8.95
C GLY A 64 -11.55 -33.11 8.14
N MET A 65 -11.25 -32.27 7.11
CA MET A 65 -9.97 -32.37 6.41
C MET A 65 -8.80 -31.98 7.35
N PRO A 66 -7.83 -32.88 7.62
CA PRO A 66 -6.70 -32.58 8.48
C PRO A 66 -5.64 -31.74 7.77
N ARG A 67 -4.69 -31.21 8.54
CA ARG A 67 -3.53 -30.49 8.04
C ARG A 67 -2.42 -31.45 7.61
N ARG A 68 -1.53 -30.96 6.73
CA ARG A 68 -0.24 -31.59 6.38
C ARG A 68 -0.42 -33.03 5.83
N ILE A 69 -1.46 -33.24 5.07
CA ILE A 69 -1.69 -34.51 4.37
C ILE A 69 -1.18 -34.43 2.93
N PRO A 70 -0.58 -35.49 2.38
CA PRO A 70 -0.10 -35.51 1.00
C PRO A 70 -1.21 -35.62 -0.03
N ASP A 71 -2.35 -36.16 0.36
CA ASP A 71 -3.52 -36.35 -0.49
C ASP A 71 -4.81 -36.28 0.33
N TYR A 72 -5.95 -36.07 -0.31
CA TYR A 72 -7.25 -35.95 0.35
C TYR A 72 -8.32 -36.72 -0.41
N PRO A 73 -9.38 -37.22 0.28
CA PRO A 73 -10.54 -37.85 -0.36
C PRO A 73 -11.25 -36.93 -1.36
N ASP A 74 -11.85 -37.50 -2.42
CA ASP A 74 -12.53 -36.78 -3.49
C ASP A 74 -13.62 -35.82 -2.99
N ALA A 75 -14.21 -36.11 -1.84
CA ALA A 75 -15.22 -35.25 -1.20
C ALA A 75 -14.69 -33.82 -0.89
N PHE A 76 -13.38 -33.66 -0.73
CA PHE A 76 -12.76 -32.36 -0.47
C PHE A 76 -12.25 -31.65 -1.72
N ALA A 77 -12.31 -32.30 -2.90
CA ALA A 77 -11.77 -31.76 -4.15
C ALA A 77 -12.39 -30.42 -4.56
N PRO A 78 -13.71 -30.16 -4.48
CA PRO A 78 -14.30 -28.91 -4.94
C PRO A 78 -13.74 -27.67 -4.24
N TYR A 79 -13.64 -27.68 -2.93
CA TYR A 79 -13.11 -26.54 -2.16
C TYR A 79 -11.60 -26.36 -2.33
N ASN A 80 -10.84 -27.45 -2.48
CA ASN A 80 -9.41 -27.38 -2.79
C ASN A 80 -9.19 -26.80 -4.19
N TYR A 81 -10.05 -27.13 -5.16
CA TYR A 81 -9.99 -26.57 -6.51
C TYR A 81 -10.23 -25.05 -6.50
N ILE A 82 -11.27 -24.58 -5.80
CA ILE A 82 -11.54 -23.14 -5.64
C ILE A 82 -10.35 -22.43 -4.97
N SER A 83 -9.80 -23.03 -3.92
CA SER A 83 -8.61 -22.52 -3.24
C SER A 83 -7.40 -22.39 -4.18
N SER A 84 -7.20 -23.37 -5.07
CA SER A 84 -6.14 -23.32 -6.08
C SER A 84 -6.35 -22.21 -7.11
N ILE A 85 -7.58 -21.98 -7.57
CA ILE A 85 -7.91 -20.83 -8.43
C ILE A 85 -7.58 -19.52 -7.71
N GLY A 86 -7.96 -19.39 -6.44
CA GLY A 86 -7.64 -18.21 -5.63
C GLY A 86 -6.14 -17.94 -5.55
N SER A 87 -5.33 -18.98 -5.36
CA SER A 87 -3.87 -18.86 -5.32
C SER A 87 -3.26 -18.38 -6.65
N MET A 88 -3.81 -18.84 -7.78
CA MET A 88 -3.39 -18.36 -9.11
C MET A 88 -3.73 -16.89 -9.31
N ILE A 89 -4.90 -16.44 -8.85
CA ILE A 89 -5.28 -15.03 -8.91
C ILE A 89 -4.34 -14.19 -8.04
N SER A 90 -4.01 -14.65 -6.83
CA SER A 90 -3.04 -13.97 -5.95
C SER A 90 -1.65 -13.91 -6.58
N PHE A 91 -1.26 -14.95 -7.32
CA PHE A 91 0.01 -14.95 -8.06
C PHE A 91 0.02 -13.89 -9.18
N ILE A 92 -1.09 -13.73 -9.90
CA ILE A 92 -1.23 -12.65 -10.89
C ILE A 92 -1.09 -11.27 -10.24
N ALA A 93 -1.63 -11.08 -9.04
CA ALA A 93 -1.49 -9.81 -8.31
C ALA A 93 -0.03 -9.40 -8.07
N VAL A 94 0.89 -10.35 -7.91
CA VAL A 94 2.32 -10.06 -7.77
C VAL A 94 2.89 -9.39 -9.03
N PHE A 95 2.47 -9.83 -10.21
CA PHE A 95 2.90 -9.18 -11.47
C PHE A 95 2.30 -7.79 -11.63
N VAL A 96 1.03 -7.61 -11.24
CA VAL A 96 0.40 -6.28 -11.24
C VAL A 96 1.15 -5.34 -10.31
N PHE A 97 1.53 -5.80 -9.12
CA PHE A 97 2.35 -5.03 -8.19
C PHE A 97 3.72 -4.66 -8.79
N ALA A 98 4.45 -5.65 -9.33
CA ALA A 98 5.74 -5.42 -9.96
C ALA A 98 5.65 -4.41 -11.12
N PHE A 99 4.59 -4.51 -11.92
CA PHE A 99 4.34 -3.56 -13.00
C PHE A 99 4.01 -2.16 -12.46
N THR A 100 3.21 -2.04 -11.39
CA THR A 100 2.91 -0.77 -10.74
C THR A 100 4.18 -0.07 -10.26
N VAL A 101 5.09 -0.83 -9.63
CA VAL A 101 6.38 -0.30 -9.17
C VAL A 101 7.26 0.12 -10.34
N TYR A 102 7.34 -0.72 -11.37
CA TYR A 102 8.11 -0.40 -12.58
C TYR A 102 7.59 0.88 -13.26
N ASP A 103 6.28 0.99 -13.44
CA ASP A 103 5.66 2.17 -14.05
C ASP A 103 5.90 3.43 -13.22
N ALA A 104 5.78 3.35 -11.90
CA ALA A 104 6.08 4.46 -11.01
C ALA A 104 7.54 4.93 -11.10
N LEU A 105 8.49 3.99 -11.20
CA LEU A 105 9.92 4.33 -11.33
C LEU A 105 10.25 4.92 -12.71
N ALA A 106 9.61 4.42 -13.77
CA ALA A 106 9.86 4.86 -15.14
C ALA A 106 9.13 6.17 -15.48
N ASN A 107 7.85 6.25 -15.19
CA ASN A 107 6.93 7.29 -15.66
C ASN A 107 6.29 8.12 -14.53
N GLY A 108 6.56 7.79 -13.27
CA GLY A 108 5.95 8.48 -12.12
C GLY A 108 6.32 9.96 -12.07
N GLU A 109 5.35 10.80 -11.77
CA GLU A 109 5.55 12.22 -11.53
C GLU A 109 6.33 12.45 -10.23
N GLU A 110 6.99 13.59 -10.10
CA GLU A 110 7.66 13.97 -8.86
C GLU A 110 6.65 14.13 -7.73
N ALA A 111 6.98 13.58 -6.58
CA ALA A 111 6.12 13.62 -5.40
C ALA A 111 6.38 14.88 -4.57
N ASP A 112 5.32 15.55 -4.17
CA ASP A 112 5.38 16.66 -3.23
C ASP A 112 5.89 16.21 -1.83
N SER A 113 6.23 17.17 -0.99
CA SER A 113 6.63 16.90 0.41
C SER A 113 5.53 16.17 1.18
N ASN A 114 4.26 16.49 0.92
CA ASN A 114 3.10 15.75 1.42
C ASN A 114 2.14 15.38 0.27
N PRO A 115 2.32 14.23 -0.37
CA PRO A 115 1.52 13.82 -1.53
C PRO A 115 0.06 13.49 -1.21
N TRP A 116 -0.32 13.47 0.07
CA TRP A 116 -1.68 13.15 0.54
C TRP A 116 -2.56 14.38 0.76
N THR A 117 -2.02 15.57 0.59
CA THR A 117 -2.80 16.81 0.63
C THR A 117 -3.48 17.06 -0.71
N GLU A 118 -4.66 17.68 -0.67
CA GLU A 118 -5.34 18.07 -1.91
C GLU A 118 -4.53 19.12 -2.69
N PRO A 119 -4.47 19.00 -4.02
CA PRO A 119 -3.83 20.00 -4.88
C PRO A 119 -4.40 21.39 -4.59
N GLY A 120 -3.53 22.39 -4.44
CA GLY A 120 -3.93 23.76 -4.12
C GLY A 120 -4.28 24.02 -2.65
N PHE A 121 -4.25 23.01 -1.81
CA PHE A 121 -4.51 23.18 -0.37
C PHE A 121 -3.54 24.18 0.25
N PHE A 122 -2.25 24.06 -0.05
CA PHE A 122 -1.21 24.95 0.47
C PHE A 122 -1.30 26.37 -0.11
N GLU A 123 -1.82 26.54 -1.33
CA GLU A 123 -2.02 27.83 -1.96
C GLU A 123 -3.19 28.60 -1.35
N SER A 124 -4.21 27.90 -0.89
CA SER A 124 -5.45 28.48 -0.35
C SER A 124 -5.48 28.61 1.17
N THR A 125 -4.56 27.95 1.89
CA THR A 125 -4.58 27.86 3.34
C THR A 125 -3.60 28.87 3.96
N PRO A 126 -4.05 29.69 4.94
CA PRO A 126 -3.18 30.64 5.63
C PRO A 126 -1.99 29.94 6.32
N VAL A 127 -0.82 30.56 6.25
CA VAL A 127 0.46 29.99 6.75
C VAL A 127 0.37 29.52 8.20
N TYR A 128 -0.32 30.27 9.06
CA TYR A 128 -0.49 29.90 10.49
C TYR A 128 -1.30 28.60 10.69
N TRP A 129 -2.19 28.27 9.75
CA TRP A 129 -2.94 27.00 9.76
C TRP A 129 -2.07 25.83 9.34
N LEU A 130 -1.17 26.05 8.41
CA LEU A 130 -0.20 25.05 7.94
C LEU A 130 0.79 24.67 9.04
N GLU A 131 1.28 25.65 9.79
CA GLU A 131 2.23 25.43 10.88
C GLU A 131 1.60 24.65 12.06
N SER A 132 0.32 24.86 12.35
CA SER A 132 -0.33 24.27 13.53
C SER A 132 -0.99 22.92 13.28
N ASN A 133 -1.40 22.58 12.02
CA ASN A 133 -2.28 21.45 11.79
C ASN A 133 -1.75 20.39 10.80
N TYR A 134 -0.67 20.64 10.06
CA TYR A 134 -0.26 19.76 8.97
C TYR A 134 1.07 19.03 9.14
N ALA A 135 1.95 19.49 9.96
CA ALA A 135 3.17 18.75 10.31
C ALA A 135 2.89 17.83 11.51
N THR A 136 2.03 16.82 11.34
CA THR A 136 1.84 15.81 12.38
C THR A 136 3.13 15.01 12.62
N SER A 137 4.00 14.91 11.61
CA SER A 137 5.34 14.34 11.73
C SER A 137 6.30 15.00 10.74
N LEU A 138 7.59 15.01 11.10
CA LEU A 138 8.65 15.65 10.33
C LEU A 138 8.77 15.09 8.91
N GLU A 139 8.44 13.82 8.70
CA GLU A 139 8.50 13.15 7.39
C GLU A 139 7.64 13.83 6.32
N TRP A 140 6.50 14.39 6.72
CA TRP A 140 5.57 15.09 5.82
C TRP A 140 5.85 16.58 5.68
N ALA A 141 6.83 17.08 6.43
CA ALA A 141 7.28 18.48 6.38
C ALA A 141 8.60 18.66 5.61
N VAL A 142 9.22 17.58 5.14
CA VAL A 142 10.47 17.60 4.38
C VAL A 142 10.25 17.13 2.96
N ASP A 143 11.17 17.51 2.04
CA ASP A 143 11.09 17.15 0.63
C ASP A 143 11.08 15.63 0.39
N SER A 144 10.53 15.21 -0.73
CA SER A 144 10.53 13.84 -1.23
C SER A 144 11.46 13.73 -2.45
N PRO A 145 12.40 12.75 -2.47
CA PRO A 145 12.76 11.83 -1.40
C PRO A 145 13.50 12.52 -0.25
N THR A 146 13.42 11.92 0.94
CA THR A 146 14.21 12.40 2.08
C THR A 146 15.72 12.18 1.83
N PRO A 147 16.63 13.03 2.40
CA PRO A 147 18.06 12.82 2.27
C PRO A 147 18.50 11.43 2.72
N PHE A 148 19.44 10.83 1.98
CA PHE A 148 19.90 9.46 2.22
C PHE A 148 20.48 9.25 3.63
N HIS A 149 21.16 10.28 4.18
CA HIS A 149 21.70 10.28 5.54
C HIS A 149 21.31 11.55 6.28
N ALA A 150 20.41 11.42 7.26
CA ALA A 150 20.00 12.53 8.13
C ALA A 150 21.14 13.07 9.00
N PHE A 151 22.26 12.34 9.16
CA PHE A 151 23.44 12.78 9.89
C PHE A 151 24.33 13.75 9.11
N HIS A 152 24.28 13.74 7.78
CA HIS A 152 25.07 14.65 6.94
C HIS A 152 24.34 15.95 6.63
N VAL A 153 23.03 15.88 6.50
CA VAL A 153 22.15 17.03 6.26
C VAL A 153 20.99 16.95 7.23
N VAL A 154 20.90 17.89 8.14
CA VAL A 154 19.75 17.96 9.06
C VAL A 154 18.50 18.25 8.22
N PRO A 155 17.46 17.42 8.30
CA PRO A 155 16.21 17.66 7.59
C PRO A 155 15.63 19.01 8.01
N LYS A 156 15.38 19.88 7.03
CA LYS A 156 14.72 21.16 7.26
C LYS A 156 13.30 21.07 6.76
N PRO A 157 12.30 21.49 7.54
CA PRO A 157 10.93 21.62 7.05
C PRO A 157 10.90 22.49 5.80
N VAL A 158 10.07 22.10 4.82
CA VAL A 158 9.84 22.91 3.63
C VAL A 158 9.24 24.22 4.08
N SER A 159 9.97 25.32 3.84
CA SER A 159 9.45 26.66 4.13
C SER A 159 8.58 27.10 2.97
N TYR A 160 7.28 27.16 3.18
CA TYR A 160 6.32 27.72 2.22
C TYR A 160 6.42 29.24 2.08
N THR A 161 7.58 29.83 2.33
CA THR A 161 7.85 31.27 2.29
C THR A 161 7.87 31.86 0.87
N HIS A 162 7.52 31.12 -0.18
CA HIS A 162 7.38 31.67 -1.53
C HIS A 162 6.00 32.26 -1.87
N LEU A 163 5.10 32.32 -0.92
CA LEU A 163 4.00 33.29 -0.99
C LEU A 163 4.56 34.67 -0.65
N THR A 164 5.32 35.27 -1.56
CA THR A 164 5.54 36.72 -1.52
C THR A 164 4.17 37.36 -1.55
N LEU A 165 3.74 37.86 -0.41
CA LEU A 165 2.68 38.86 -0.36
C LEU A 165 3.03 39.91 -1.41
N PRO A 166 2.10 40.26 -2.36
CA PRO A 166 2.33 41.40 -3.21
C PRO A 166 2.52 42.58 -2.27
N THR A 167 3.71 43.13 -2.28
CA THR A 167 3.99 44.42 -1.64
C THR A 167 3.05 45.43 -2.30
N ILE A 168 1.96 45.74 -1.61
CA ILE A 168 1.13 46.85 -1.94
C ILE A 168 1.95 48.09 -1.58
N CYS A 169 2.58 48.70 -2.57
CA CYS A 169 3.07 50.09 -2.46
C CYS A 169 1.88 51.05 -2.58
#